data_a10a3c8ed63256524d068d2fb88c25ca
#
_entry.id   a10a3c8ed63256524d068d2fb88c25ca
#
_cell.length_a   1.000
_cell.length_b   1.000
_cell.length_c   1.000
_cell.angle_alpha   90.00
_cell.angle_beta   90.00
_cell.angle_gamma   90.00
#
_symmetry.space_group_name_H-M   'P 1'
#
loop_
_entity.id
_entity.type
_entity.pdbx_description
1 polymer ?
#
loop_
_entity_poly.entity_id
_entity_poly.type
_entity_poly.pdbx_seq_one_letter_code
_entity_poly.pdbx_strand_id
1 'polypeptide(L)'
;MNETVQAELKKIFNGRFSTSESTRANYARGEDTYNPILSKAVVFPETNEEVSKILKICNEHKIPVVPFGTGTSLEGHVVGNQNGITISLEKMNKVLSVNAEDFDCRVQANVTRKQLNEYLREDGVFFPIDPGADAALGGMASTSASGTMAVKYGTMRTVISGLTVVLPNGDIIKTGARTKKTSAGYNLTNLFIGSEGTLGIITEVQLRLSPIPESIMSAVCYFPDLDSAVKTAQEVIQYGVPIARIEMLNKDQMEISIKYSKLENIKASPTLFFEFHGSELSNNESIKIVEELSKNNGGSDFQWASSPEEQKILWKARHDVYYSVKALGHDTVSYTHLTLPTSIQ
;
A
#
# COMPACT_ATOMS: atom_id res chain seq x y z
N MET A 1 15.68 17.23 22.83
CA MET A 1 16.79 16.25 23.04
C MET A 1 17.96 17.03 23.62
N ASN A 2 18.48 16.64 24.77
CA ASN A 2 19.65 17.26 25.39
C ASN A 2 20.95 16.68 24.79
N GLU A 3 22.08 17.35 25.03
CA GLU A 3 23.39 16.98 24.48
C GLU A 3 23.86 15.58 24.93
N THR A 4 23.53 15.21 26.17
CA THR A 4 23.90 13.90 26.75
C THR A 4 23.26 12.76 25.96
N VAL A 5 21.95 12.81 25.69
CA VAL A 5 21.23 11.80 24.90
C VAL A 5 21.73 11.78 23.46
N GLN A 6 22.02 12.95 22.88
CA GLN A 6 22.57 13.03 21.53
C GLN A 6 23.95 12.35 21.46
N ALA A 7 24.81 12.59 22.44
CA ALA A 7 26.14 11.97 22.50
C ALA A 7 26.02 10.43 22.70
N GLU A 8 25.09 9.98 23.54
CA GLU A 8 24.82 8.56 23.76
C GLU A 8 24.34 7.86 22.47
N LEU A 9 23.30 8.40 21.81
CA LEU A 9 22.80 7.84 20.54
C LEU A 9 23.88 7.84 19.45
N LYS A 10 24.68 8.93 19.35
CA LYS A 10 25.77 9.02 18.39
C LYS A 10 26.85 7.97 18.66
N LYS A 11 27.16 7.68 19.93
CA LYS A 11 28.11 6.65 20.32
C LYS A 11 27.61 5.24 19.99
N ILE A 12 26.32 4.97 20.22
CA ILE A 12 25.70 3.64 19.96
C ILE A 12 25.57 3.39 18.46
N PHE A 13 25.14 4.41 17.71
CA PHE A 13 24.82 4.31 16.27
C PHE A 13 25.88 5.03 15.41
N ASN A 14 27.15 4.82 15.71
CA ASN A 14 28.24 5.45 14.99
C ASN A 14 28.09 5.27 13.46
N GLY A 15 28.08 6.39 12.71
CA GLY A 15 27.82 6.40 11.26
C GLY A 15 26.37 6.21 10.84
N ARG A 16 25.46 5.84 11.79
CA ARG A 16 24.03 5.64 11.57
C ARG A 16 23.16 6.58 12.43
N PHE A 17 23.71 7.71 12.81
CA PHE A 17 23.04 8.79 13.53
C PHE A 17 23.46 10.12 12.91
N SER A 18 22.52 10.95 12.49
CA SER A 18 22.79 12.22 11.83
C SER A 18 21.99 13.37 12.42
N THR A 19 22.68 14.49 12.66
CA THR A 19 22.09 15.79 13.00
C THR A 19 22.25 16.80 11.88
N SER A 20 22.84 16.39 10.73
CA SER A 20 23.02 17.31 9.60
C SER A 20 21.66 17.78 9.07
N GLU A 21 21.57 19.03 8.69
CA GLU A 21 20.33 19.62 8.21
C GLU A 21 19.88 18.94 6.91
N SER A 22 20.78 18.65 6.01
CA SER A 22 20.49 17.95 4.74
C SER A 22 19.86 16.58 4.97
N THR A 23 20.44 15.77 5.88
CA THR A 23 19.83 14.47 6.25
C THR A 23 18.46 14.66 6.85
N ARG A 24 18.31 15.56 7.82
CA ARG A 24 17.02 15.79 8.50
C ARG A 24 15.95 16.27 7.54
N ALA A 25 16.30 17.08 6.54
CA ALA A 25 15.37 17.56 5.53
C ALA A 25 14.78 16.43 4.66
N ASN A 26 15.56 15.40 4.35
CA ASN A 26 15.09 14.22 3.60
C ASN A 26 14.04 13.39 4.35
N TYR A 27 13.98 13.51 5.68
CA TYR A 27 13.05 12.79 6.55
C TYR A 27 12.10 13.71 7.32
N ALA A 28 11.86 14.92 6.79
CA ALA A 28 11.05 15.93 7.45
C ALA A 28 9.56 15.85 7.13
N ARG A 29 9.21 15.18 6.00
CA ARG A 29 7.84 14.90 5.55
C ARG A 29 7.83 13.73 4.55
N GLY A 30 6.63 13.26 4.19
CA GLY A 30 6.39 12.33 3.11
C GLY A 30 6.08 13.01 1.77
N GLU A 31 5.27 12.33 0.95
CA GLU A 31 4.70 12.89 -0.30
C GLU A 31 3.45 13.76 -0.04
N ASP A 32 3.15 14.02 1.22
CA ASP A 32 2.08 14.89 1.67
C ASP A 32 2.32 16.36 1.29
N THR A 33 1.31 17.21 1.53
CA THR A 33 1.36 18.65 1.28
C THR A 33 1.66 19.47 2.54
N TYR A 34 1.91 18.82 3.67
CA TYR A 34 2.23 19.50 4.92
C TYR A 34 3.61 20.16 4.89
N ASN A 35 3.78 21.24 5.65
CA ASN A 35 5.07 21.87 5.80
C ASN A 35 6.06 20.92 6.49
N PRO A 36 7.28 20.77 5.95
CA PRO A 36 8.29 19.91 6.55
C PRO A 36 8.69 20.40 7.93
N ILE A 37 8.77 19.50 8.90
CA ILE A 37 9.29 19.79 10.24
C ILE A 37 10.54 18.93 10.47
N LEU A 38 11.67 19.58 10.70
CA LEU A 38 12.94 18.90 10.94
C LEU A 38 12.98 18.34 12.36
N SER A 39 13.09 17.05 12.52
CA SER A 39 13.43 16.40 13.79
C SER A 39 14.85 16.80 14.23
N LYS A 40 15.18 16.65 15.51
CA LYS A 40 16.52 16.97 16.04
C LYS A 40 17.62 16.09 15.46
N ALA A 41 17.29 14.85 15.13
CA ALA A 41 18.19 13.89 14.53
C ALA A 41 17.42 12.83 13.73
N VAL A 42 18.14 12.11 12.88
CA VAL A 42 17.68 10.87 12.22
C VAL A 42 18.61 9.75 12.64
N VAL A 43 18.04 8.58 12.98
CA VAL A 43 18.78 7.37 13.35
C VAL A 43 18.34 6.20 12.48
N PHE A 44 19.28 5.32 12.12
CA PHE A 44 19.12 4.25 11.14
C PHE A 44 19.41 2.89 11.78
N PRO A 45 18.47 2.28 12.50
CA PRO A 45 18.64 0.94 13.06
C PRO A 45 18.62 -0.13 11.96
N GLU A 46 19.26 -1.28 12.26
CA GLU A 46 19.32 -2.46 11.38
C GLU A 46 18.60 -3.68 12.00
N THR A 47 18.34 -3.64 13.31
CA THR A 47 17.74 -4.76 14.05
C THR A 47 16.64 -4.32 15.01
N ASN A 48 15.80 -5.27 15.42
CA ASN A 48 14.74 -5.04 16.41
C ASN A 48 15.31 -4.54 17.74
N GLU A 49 16.45 -5.09 18.16
CA GLU A 49 17.13 -4.73 19.39
C GLU A 49 17.66 -3.30 19.37
N GLU A 50 18.12 -2.84 18.21
CA GLU A 50 18.54 -1.46 18.02
C GLU A 50 17.35 -0.50 18.11
N VAL A 51 16.20 -0.82 17.49
CA VAL A 51 14.96 -0.04 17.65
C VAL A 51 14.53 -0.03 19.11
N SER A 52 14.56 -1.17 19.80
CA SER A 52 14.26 -1.28 21.23
C SER A 52 15.14 -0.35 22.07
N LYS A 53 16.44 -0.35 21.81
CA LYS A 53 17.40 0.51 22.54
C LYS A 53 17.12 1.99 22.32
N ILE A 54 16.82 2.40 21.08
CA ILE A 54 16.45 3.79 20.78
C ILE A 54 15.18 4.17 21.56
N LEU A 55 14.14 3.34 21.51
CA LEU A 55 12.86 3.62 22.16
C LEU A 55 12.99 3.69 23.69
N LYS A 56 13.80 2.81 24.32
CA LYS A 56 14.09 2.89 25.76
C LYS A 56 14.67 4.25 26.14
N ILE A 57 15.71 4.68 25.43
CA ILE A 57 16.34 5.98 25.65
C ILE A 57 15.35 7.12 25.43
N CYS A 58 14.59 7.09 24.33
CA CYS A 58 13.59 8.12 24.04
C CYS A 58 12.47 8.17 25.08
N ASN A 59 12.00 7.01 25.56
CA ASN A 59 10.96 6.94 26.57
C ASN A 59 11.43 7.48 27.94
N GLU A 60 12.65 7.14 28.36
CA GLU A 60 13.24 7.63 29.60
C GLU A 60 13.35 9.16 29.59
N HIS A 61 13.78 9.72 28.46
CA HIS A 61 13.98 11.17 28.30
C HIS A 61 12.78 11.91 27.72
N LYS A 62 11.63 11.25 27.55
CA LYS A 62 10.38 11.82 26.97
C LYS A 62 10.61 12.51 25.61
N ILE A 63 11.42 11.89 24.77
CA ILE A 63 11.71 12.37 23.42
C ILE A 63 10.68 11.80 22.44
N PRO A 64 9.93 12.63 21.71
CA PRO A 64 9.02 12.17 20.66
C PRO A 64 9.77 11.42 19.55
N VAL A 65 9.15 10.39 19.01
CA VAL A 65 9.71 9.56 17.93
C VAL A 65 8.76 9.52 16.75
N VAL A 66 9.30 9.71 15.55
CA VAL A 66 8.57 9.54 14.30
C VAL A 66 9.23 8.41 13.51
N PRO A 67 8.57 7.25 13.32
CA PRO A 67 9.08 6.20 12.46
C PRO A 67 8.91 6.58 10.99
N PHE A 68 9.90 6.25 10.17
CA PHE A 68 9.93 6.59 8.75
C PHE A 68 10.29 5.37 7.91
N GLY A 69 9.44 5.01 6.95
CA GLY A 69 9.68 4.00 5.93
C GLY A 69 10.19 4.62 4.63
N THR A 70 9.41 4.52 3.55
CA THR A 70 9.70 5.13 2.24
C THR A 70 9.16 6.56 2.08
N GLY A 71 8.39 7.06 3.05
CA GLY A 71 7.85 8.42 3.00
C GLY A 71 6.72 8.64 1.98
N THR A 72 6.08 7.59 1.51
CA THR A 72 5.02 7.65 0.47
C THR A 72 3.62 7.98 1.01
N SER A 73 3.48 8.24 2.31
CA SER A 73 2.22 8.62 2.93
C SER A 73 1.78 10.03 2.51
N LEU A 74 0.47 10.21 2.28
CA LEU A 74 -0.14 11.48 1.87
C LEU A 74 -0.80 12.24 3.03
N GLU A 75 -0.91 11.63 4.22
CA GLU A 75 -1.70 12.14 5.35
C GLU A 75 -0.83 12.75 6.46
N GLY A 76 0.44 13.05 6.18
CA GLY A 76 1.35 13.69 7.13
C GLY A 76 1.89 12.78 8.25
N HIS A 77 1.70 11.47 8.17
CA HIS A 77 2.12 10.50 9.21
C HIS A 77 3.61 10.58 9.56
N VAL A 78 4.45 10.98 8.60
CA VAL A 78 5.90 11.00 8.73
C VAL A 78 6.48 12.40 8.85
N VAL A 79 5.64 13.42 9.02
CA VAL A 79 6.10 14.78 9.31
C VAL A 79 6.91 14.76 10.60
N GLY A 80 8.10 15.35 10.57
CA GLY A 80 9.04 15.32 11.69
C GLY A 80 8.52 16.04 12.94
N ASN A 81 9.26 15.94 14.03
CA ASN A 81 8.94 16.63 15.29
C ASN A 81 10.16 17.44 15.76
N GLN A 82 10.00 18.76 15.89
CA GLN A 82 11.09 19.67 16.29
C GLN A 82 11.73 19.36 17.65
N ASN A 83 11.06 18.60 18.53
CA ASN A 83 11.59 18.18 19.83
C ASN A 83 12.01 16.70 19.85
N GLY A 84 11.70 15.97 18.76
CA GLY A 84 11.87 14.54 18.64
C GLY A 84 13.01 14.11 17.73
N ILE A 85 13.03 12.81 17.46
CA ILE A 85 13.91 12.18 16.48
C ILE A 85 13.09 11.42 15.45
N THR A 86 13.64 11.25 14.25
CA THR A 86 13.10 10.34 13.24
C THR A 86 13.89 9.04 13.27
N ILE A 87 13.20 7.91 13.30
CA ILE A 87 13.79 6.57 13.14
C ILE A 87 13.52 6.11 11.73
N SER A 88 14.54 6.15 10.85
CA SER A 88 14.43 5.64 9.50
C SER A 88 14.70 4.13 9.50
N LEU A 89 13.73 3.36 8.99
CA LEU A 89 13.85 1.92 8.88
C LEU A 89 14.53 1.47 7.56
N GLU A 90 15.10 2.37 6.78
CA GLU A 90 15.67 2.08 5.45
C GLU A 90 16.69 0.94 5.44
N LYS A 91 17.40 0.73 6.55
CA LYS A 91 18.38 -0.38 6.71
C LYS A 91 17.73 -1.70 7.17
N MET A 92 16.43 -1.69 7.46
CA MET A 92 15.66 -2.89 7.79
C MET A 92 14.91 -3.39 6.53
N ASN A 93 15.65 -3.82 5.52
CA ASN A 93 15.16 -4.11 4.17
C ASN A 93 15.46 -5.56 3.70
N LYS A 94 15.58 -6.51 4.63
CA LYS A 94 15.88 -7.91 4.31
C LYS A 94 14.62 -8.75 4.21
N VAL A 95 14.56 -9.63 3.19
CA VAL A 95 13.64 -10.78 3.17
C VAL A 95 14.25 -11.83 4.10
N LEU A 96 13.53 -12.16 5.18
CA LEU A 96 14.03 -13.03 6.24
C LEU A 96 13.79 -14.52 5.97
N SER A 97 12.63 -14.84 5.39
CA SER A 97 12.29 -16.18 4.95
C SER A 97 11.19 -16.15 3.90
N VAL A 98 11.22 -17.11 2.99
CA VAL A 98 10.15 -17.42 2.04
C VAL A 98 9.81 -18.89 2.17
N ASN A 99 8.52 -19.19 2.28
CA ASN A 99 7.97 -20.54 2.31
C ASN A 99 6.89 -20.59 1.21
N ALA A 100 7.33 -20.76 -0.04
CA ALA A 100 6.45 -20.68 -1.20
C ALA A 100 5.36 -21.78 -1.17
N GLU A 101 5.69 -22.98 -0.70
CA GLU A 101 4.73 -24.10 -0.54
C GLU A 101 3.63 -23.80 0.49
N ASP A 102 3.93 -22.98 1.51
CA ASP A 102 2.98 -22.55 2.55
C ASP A 102 2.31 -21.20 2.20
N PHE A 103 2.66 -20.61 1.09
CA PHE A 103 2.19 -19.28 0.66
C PHE A 103 2.42 -18.20 1.71
N ASP A 104 3.61 -18.17 2.33
CA ASP A 104 3.97 -17.12 3.26
C ASP A 104 5.43 -16.67 3.16
N CYS A 105 5.70 -15.47 3.63
CA CYS A 105 7.06 -14.97 3.81
C CYS A 105 7.15 -14.05 5.02
N ARG A 106 8.38 -13.85 5.51
CA ARG A 106 8.69 -12.87 6.56
C ARG A 106 9.73 -11.89 6.08
N VAL A 107 9.45 -10.62 6.28
CA VAL A 107 10.29 -9.51 5.80
C VAL A 107 10.51 -8.48 6.89
N GLN A 108 11.61 -7.74 6.81
CA GLN A 108 11.80 -6.52 7.59
C GLN A 108 10.93 -5.38 7.03
N ALA A 109 10.61 -4.42 7.88
CA ALA A 109 9.60 -3.41 7.63
C ALA A 109 9.84 -2.54 6.39
N ASN A 110 11.09 -2.31 6.00
CA ASN A 110 11.40 -1.43 4.86
C ASN A 110 11.60 -2.16 3.52
N VAL A 111 11.36 -3.48 3.46
CA VAL A 111 11.20 -4.17 2.18
C VAL A 111 10.01 -3.56 1.46
N THR A 112 10.19 -3.12 0.20
CA THR A 112 9.08 -2.60 -0.59
C THR A 112 8.33 -3.72 -1.31
N ARG A 113 7.08 -3.43 -1.73
CA ARG A 113 6.29 -4.38 -2.52
C ARG A 113 7.01 -4.84 -3.78
N LYS A 114 7.64 -3.89 -4.51
CA LYS A 114 8.35 -4.23 -5.75
C LYS A 114 9.56 -5.09 -5.48
N GLN A 115 10.35 -4.76 -4.45
CA GLN A 115 11.51 -5.56 -4.03
C GLN A 115 11.10 -6.98 -3.65
N LEU A 116 9.99 -7.13 -2.89
CA LEU A 116 9.49 -8.46 -2.53
C LEU A 116 9.04 -9.25 -3.75
N ASN A 117 8.24 -8.67 -4.65
CA ASN A 117 7.77 -9.37 -5.84
C ASN A 117 8.90 -9.69 -6.83
N GLU A 118 9.93 -8.87 -6.92
CA GLU A 118 11.14 -9.21 -7.68
C GLU A 118 11.91 -10.38 -7.04
N TYR A 119 12.00 -10.39 -5.71
CA TYR A 119 12.61 -11.50 -4.97
C TYR A 119 11.86 -12.84 -5.18
N LEU A 120 10.52 -12.79 -5.24
CA LEU A 120 9.62 -13.95 -5.38
C LEU A 120 9.43 -14.41 -6.83
N ARG A 121 10.06 -13.75 -7.80
CA ARG A 121 9.78 -13.93 -9.23
C ARG A 121 9.83 -15.39 -9.70
N GLU A 122 10.77 -16.18 -9.15
CA GLU A 122 10.98 -17.58 -9.56
C GLU A 122 10.22 -18.58 -8.66
N ASP A 123 9.53 -18.11 -7.61
CA ASP A 123 8.89 -18.97 -6.61
C ASP A 123 7.43 -19.34 -6.95
N GLY A 124 6.89 -18.81 -8.07
CA GLY A 124 5.50 -19.06 -8.48
C GLY A 124 4.44 -18.38 -7.59
N VAL A 125 4.86 -17.49 -6.71
CA VAL A 125 4.00 -16.75 -5.78
C VAL A 125 4.28 -15.25 -5.86
N PHE A 126 3.32 -14.43 -5.40
CA PHE A 126 3.48 -13.00 -5.34
C PHE A 126 2.75 -12.37 -4.15
N PHE A 127 3.16 -11.18 -3.78
CA PHE A 127 2.48 -10.35 -2.79
C PHE A 127 1.47 -9.44 -3.49
N PRO A 128 0.14 -9.56 -3.19
CA PRO A 128 -0.90 -9.01 -4.06
C PRO A 128 -1.32 -7.57 -3.74
N ILE A 129 -0.96 -6.99 -2.58
CA ILE A 129 -1.44 -5.64 -2.23
C ILE A 129 -0.62 -4.59 -2.98
N ASP A 130 -1.30 -3.76 -3.78
CA ASP A 130 -0.70 -2.89 -4.79
C ASP A 130 -1.08 -1.41 -4.64
N PRO A 131 -0.68 -0.72 -3.55
CA PRO A 131 -0.87 0.72 -3.47
C PRO A 131 -0.17 1.42 -4.65
N GLY A 132 -0.63 2.62 -4.99
CA GLY A 132 -0.09 3.38 -6.13
C GLY A 132 1.41 3.69 -6.02
N ALA A 133 1.94 3.82 -4.81
CA ALA A 133 3.35 4.05 -4.55
C ALA A 133 4.12 2.73 -4.29
N ASP A 134 5.44 2.73 -4.48
CA ASP A 134 6.31 1.65 -4.04
C ASP A 134 6.62 1.81 -2.55
N ALA A 135 5.64 1.45 -1.73
CA ALA A 135 5.67 1.64 -0.29
C ALA A 135 6.39 0.50 0.45
N ALA A 136 6.98 0.84 1.59
CA ALA A 136 7.55 -0.13 2.52
C ALA A 136 6.45 -0.95 3.20
N LEU A 137 6.63 -2.26 3.32
CA LEU A 137 5.63 -3.19 3.86
C LEU A 137 5.25 -2.90 5.31
N GLY A 138 6.19 -2.44 6.14
CA GLY A 138 5.89 -1.96 7.49
C GLY A 138 5.06 -0.68 7.50
N GLY A 139 5.32 0.25 6.57
CA GLY A 139 4.50 1.44 6.36
C GLY A 139 3.09 1.08 5.88
N MET A 140 2.98 0.15 4.91
CA MET A 140 1.70 -0.38 4.45
C MET A 140 0.91 -1.05 5.58
N ALA A 141 1.57 -1.80 6.46
CA ALA A 141 0.95 -2.36 7.65
C ALA A 141 0.44 -1.27 8.60
N SER A 142 1.28 -0.25 8.86
CA SER A 142 0.95 0.86 9.76
C SER A 142 -0.25 1.68 9.30
N THR A 143 -0.43 1.86 7.99
CA THR A 143 -1.57 2.61 7.42
C THR A 143 -2.75 1.73 7.00
N SER A 144 -2.68 0.41 7.26
CA SER A 144 -3.68 -0.55 6.74
C SER A 144 -3.92 -0.42 5.25
N ALA A 145 -2.84 -0.27 4.48
CA ALA A 145 -2.90 0.04 3.06
C ALA A 145 -3.71 -0.99 2.26
N SER A 146 -4.28 -0.53 1.19
CA SER A 146 -4.94 -1.32 0.17
C SER A 146 -4.41 -0.96 -1.22
N GLY A 147 -4.97 -1.56 -2.25
CA GLY A 147 -4.64 -1.25 -3.63
C GLY A 147 -5.80 -1.63 -4.55
N THR A 148 -5.58 -1.54 -5.85
CA THR A 148 -6.61 -1.83 -6.86
C THR A 148 -7.05 -3.30 -6.86
N MET A 149 -6.19 -4.21 -6.39
CA MET A 149 -6.48 -5.64 -6.27
C MET A 149 -7.24 -6.03 -4.98
N ALA A 150 -7.68 -5.04 -4.18
CA ALA A 150 -8.36 -5.31 -2.90
C ALA A 150 -9.66 -6.11 -3.04
N VAL A 151 -10.35 -6.01 -4.17
CA VAL A 151 -11.59 -6.76 -4.45
C VAL A 151 -11.35 -8.26 -4.35
N LYS A 152 -10.26 -8.76 -4.91
CA LYS A 152 -9.91 -10.20 -4.90
C LYS A 152 -9.08 -10.61 -3.70
N TYR A 153 -8.05 -9.84 -3.41
CA TYR A 153 -7.00 -10.25 -2.45
C TYR A 153 -7.13 -9.60 -1.08
N GLY A 154 -8.07 -8.65 -0.93
CA GLY A 154 -8.26 -7.92 0.32
C GLY A 154 -7.23 -6.79 0.51
N THR A 155 -6.98 -6.45 1.76
CA THR A 155 -6.09 -5.37 2.19
C THR A 155 -4.94 -5.93 3.02
N MET A 156 -4.07 -5.06 3.54
CA MET A 156 -3.02 -5.47 4.49
C MET A 156 -3.59 -6.25 5.69
N ARG A 157 -4.83 -5.94 6.15
CA ARG A 157 -5.51 -6.71 7.21
C ARG A 157 -5.72 -8.17 6.85
N THR A 158 -5.94 -8.46 5.58
CA THR A 158 -6.21 -9.83 5.09
C THR A 158 -4.93 -10.63 4.95
N VAL A 159 -3.85 -10.00 4.51
CA VAL A 159 -2.61 -10.69 4.11
C VAL A 159 -1.55 -10.72 5.21
N ILE A 160 -1.66 -9.88 6.26
CA ILE A 160 -0.73 -9.95 7.39
C ILE A 160 -1.21 -11.03 8.37
N SER A 161 -0.35 -12.01 8.64
CA SER A 161 -0.60 -13.07 9.62
C SER A 161 0.11 -12.86 10.95
N GLY A 162 1.13 -11.99 11.00
CA GLY A 162 1.86 -11.66 12.23
C GLY A 162 2.78 -10.47 12.07
N LEU A 163 3.19 -9.89 13.18
CA LEU A 163 4.07 -8.73 13.23
C LEU A 163 5.12 -8.91 14.33
N THR A 164 6.31 -8.34 14.12
CA THR A 164 7.22 -7.98 15.20
C THR A 164 7.11 -6.47 15.40
N VAL A 165 6.81 -6.06 16.62
CA VAL A 165 6.59 -4.65 16.98
C VAL A 165 7.46 -4.31 18.18
N VAL A 166 8.06 -3.13 18.16
CA VAL A 166 8.76 -2.56 19.32
C VAL A 166 7.85 -1.52 19.94
N LEU A 167 7.45 -1.75 21.18
CA LEU A 167 6.56 -0.87 21.96
C LEU A 167 7.29 0.40 22.42
N PRO A 168 6.58 1.47 22.80
CA PRO A 168 7.20 2.71 23.25
C PRO A 168 8.16 2.57 24.43
N ASN A 169 7.96 1.56 25.30
CA ASN A 169 8.87 1.23 26.41
C ASN A 169 10.10 0.43 25.99
N GLY A 170 10.20 0.10 24.68
CA GLY A 170 11.26 -0.69 24.09
C GLY A 170 11.08 -2.20 24.15
N ASP A 171 9.97 -2.72 24.67
CA ASP A 171 9.68 -4.15 24.62
C ASP A 171 9.43 -4.62 23.19
N ILE A 172 10.04 -5.74 22.83
CA ILE A 172 9.84 -6.38 21.53
C ILE A 172 8.76 -7.43 21.70
N ILE A 173 7.67 -7.29 20.96
CA ILE A 173 6.58 -8.27 20.97
C ILE A 173 6.40 -8.89 19.59
N LYS A 174 5.88 -10.12 19.56
CA LYS A 174 5.43 -10.80 18.36
C LYS A 174 3.95 -11.08 18.46
N THR A 175 3.21 -10.75 17.41
CA THR A 175 1.76 -10.98 17.31
C THR A 175 1.47 -11.98 16.20
N GLY A 176 0.34 -12.68 16.32
CA GLY A 176 -0.12 -13.62 15.29
C GLY A 176 0.76 -14.86 15.14
N ALA A 177 0.60 -15.54 14.03
CA ALA A 177 1.31 -16.77 13.69
C ALA A 177 1.34 -16.98 12.17
N ARG A 178 2.15 -17.94 11.67
CA ARG A 178 2.14 -18.33 10.25
C ARG A 178 0.83 -19.00 9.83
N THR A 179 0.14 -19.63 10.76
CA THR A 179 -1.10 -20.39 10.48
C THR A 179 -2.23 -19.49 9.98
N LYS A 180 -2.97 -19.97 8.97
CA LYS A 180 -4.12 -19.25 8.41
C LYS A 180 -5.25 -19.09 9.41
N LYS A 181 -5.43 -20.05 10.31
CA LYS A 181 -6.48 -20.08 11.32
C LYS A 181 -5.89 -20.21 12.72
N THR A 182 -6.35 -19.35 13.62
CA THR A 182 -6.11 -19.49 15.07
C THR A 182 -7.37 -19.11 15.83
N SER A 183 -7.61 -19.78 16.95
CA SER A 183 -8.67 -19.46 17.90
C SER A 183 -8.11 -18.96 19.24
N ALA A 184 -6.78 -18.75 19.32
CA ALA A 184 -6.09 -18.40 20.55
C ALA A 184 -5.99 -16.89 20.75
N GLY A 185 -6.60 -16.39 21.83
CA GLY A 185 -6.41 -15.04 22.34
C GLY A 185 -6.99 -13.90 21.49
N TYR A 186 -6.61 -12.70 21.84
CA TYR A 186 -7.00 -11.50 21.10
C TYR A 186 -6.20 -11.38 19.79
N ASN A 187 -6.82 -10.80 18.76
CA ASN A 187 -6.14 -10.51 17.51
C ASN A 187 -5.34 -9.20 17.62
N LEU A 188 -4.20 -9.27 18.29
CA LEU A 188 -3.29 -8.12 18.45
C LEU A 188 -2.67 -7.68 17.11
N THR A 189 -2.51 -8.60 16.15
CA THR A 189 -2.03 -8.22 14.82
C THR A 189 -2.90 -7.14 14.19
N ASN A 190 -4.22 -7.32 14.21
CA ASN A 190 -5.16 -6.33 13.67
C ASN A 190 -5.23 -5.04 14.51
N LEU A 191 -4.81 -5.05 15.76
CA LEU A 191 -4.70 -3.84 16.58
C LEU A 191 -3.57 -2.92 16.06
N PHE A 192 -2.43 -3.51 15.67
CA PHE A 192 -1.28 -2.74 15.17
C PHE A 192 -1.43 -2.35 13.70
N ILE A 193 -2.20 -3.10 12.90
CA ILE A 193 -2.48 -2.73 11.50
C ILE A 193 -3.39 -1.50 11.48
N GLY A 194 -2.92 -0.41 10.87
CA GLY A 194 -3.61 0.87 10.85
C GLY A 194 -3.40 1.70 12.12
N SER A 195 -2.40 1.37 12.93
CA SER A 195 -2.06 2.15 14.13
C SER A 195 -1.24 3.40 13.86
N GLU A 196 -0.72 3.55 12.64
CA GLU A 196 0.02 4.74 12.16
C GLU A 196 1.19 5.14 13.08
N GLY A 197 1.86 4.14 13.67
CA GLY A 197 2.99 4.34 14.59
C GLY A 197 2.61 4.73 16.01
N THR A 198 1.32 4.90 16.34
CA THR A 198 0.86 5.37 17.67
C THR A 198 1.00 4.32 18.77
N LEU A 199 1.00 3.04 18.43
CA LEU A 199 1.10 1.93 19.40
C LEU A 199 2.51 1.32 19.50
N GLY A 200 3.36 1.58 18.51
CA GLY A 200 4.71 1.04 18.44
C GLY A 200 5.27 1.06 17.02
N ILE A 201 6.51 0.64 16.87
CA ILE A 201 7.20 0.57 15.58
C ILE A 201 7.14 -0.87 15.06
N ILE A 202 6.49 -1.08 13.92
CA ILE A 202 6.49 -2.35 13.20
C ILE A 202 7.86 -2.52 12.56
N THR A 203 8.56 -3.59 12.91
CA THR A 203 9.92 -3.87 12.43
C THR A 203 10.01 -5.08 11.51
N GLU A 204 9.08 -6.03 11.63
CA GLU A 204 8.97 -7.16 10.72
C GLU A 204 7.51 -7.52 10.46
N VAL A 205 7.24 -8.03 9.26
CA VAL A 205 5.91 -8.40 8.81
C VAL A 205 5.92 -9.83 8.31
N GLN A 206 5.02 -10.67 8.84
CA GLN A 206 4.69 -12.00 8.34
C GLN A 206 3.53 -11.88 7.37
N LEU A 207 3.76 -12.20 6.11
CA LEU A 207 2.85 -11.98 5.00
C LEU A 207 2.34 -13.30 4.44
N ARG A 208 1.09 -13.28 3.95
CA ARG A 208 0.54 -14.30 3.07
C ARG A 208 0.77 -13.90 1.63
N LEU A 209 1.16 -14.87 0.83
CA LEU A 209 1.37 -14.76 -0.60
C LEU A 209 0.20 -15.39 -1.35
N SER A 210 0.10 -15.07 -2.62
CA SER A 210 -0.86 -15.66 -3.54
C SER A 210 -0.12 -16.36 -4.68
N PRO A 211 -0.66 -17.44 -5.25
CA PRO A 211 -0.09 -18.03 -6.46
C PRO A 211 -0.19 -17.03 -7.62
N ILE A 212 0.82 -17.02 -8.48
CA ILE A 212 0.76 -16.27 -9.74
C ILE A 212 -0.35 -16.88 -10.59
N PRO A 213 -1.34 -16.07 -11.07
CA PRO A 213 -2.42 -16.59 -11.90
C PRO A 213 -1.90 -17.10 -13.24
N GLU A 214 -2.48 -18.17 -13.74
CA GLU A 214 -2.14 -18.74 -15.05
C GLU A 214 -2.38 -17.74 -16.20
N SER A 215 -3.47 -16.97 -16.09
CA SER A 215 -3.87 -15.96 -17.05
C SER A 215 -4.33 -14.68 -16.35
N ILE A 216 -3.91 -13.56 -16.91
CA ILE A 216 -4.39 -12.22 -16.55
C ILE A 216 -5.02 -11.61 -17.79
N MET A 217 -6.26 -11.14 -17.68
CA MET A 217 -6.95 -10.43 -18.75
C MET A 217 -7.50 -9.11 -18.21
N SER A 218 -7.46 -8.06 -19.04
CA SER A 218 -7.99 -6.75 -18.71
C SER A 218 -9.10 -6.35 -19.67
N ALA A 219 -10.08 -5.56 -19.18
CA ALA A 219 -11.11 -5.00 -20.02
C ALA A 219 -11.43 -3.55 -19.61
N VAL A 220 -12.00 -2.80 -20.55
CA VAL A 220 -12.49 -1.43 -20.34
C VAL A 220 -13.85 -1.27 -21.00
N CYS A 221 -14.75 -0.50 -20.35
CA CYS A 221 -16.05 -0.15 -20.89
C CYS A 221 -16.42 1.29 -20.56
N TYR A 222 -17.00 1.99 -21.52
CA TYR A 222 -17.43 3.38 -21.37
C TYR A 222 -18.94 3.44 -21.12
N PHE A 223 -19.37 4.37 -20.25
CA PHE A 223 -20.76 4.50 -19.85
C PHE A 223 -21.31 5.91 -20.14
N PRO A 224 -22.64 6.02 -20.35
CA PRO A 224 -23.28 7.33 -20.60
C PRO A 224 -23.23 8.24 -19.38
N ASP A 225 -23.32 7.68 -18.18
CA ASP A 225 -23.34 8.37 -16.90
C ASP A 225 -22.69 7.52 -15.79
N LEU A 226 -22.51 8.16 -14.63
CA LEU A 226 -21.88 7.55 -13.48
C LEU A 226 -22.75 6.44 -12.85
N ASP A 227 -24.07 6.63 -12.84
CA ASP A 227 -25.02 5.69 -12.23
C ASP A 227 -25.00 4.36 -12.97
N SER A 228 -24.95 4.39 -14.29
CA SER A 228 -24.82 3.20 -15.14
C SER A 228 -23.52 2.44 -14.87
N ALA A 229 -22.40 3.14 -14.71
CA ALA A 229 -21.11 2.54 -14.38
C ALA A 229 -21.16 1.90 -12.98
N VAL A 230 -21.64 2.62 -11.97
CA VAL A 230 -21.77 2.12 -10.58
C VAL A 230 -22.67 0.90 -10.52
N LYS A 231 -23.83 0.95 -11.19
CA LYS A 231 -24.77 -0.19 -11.25
C LYS A 231 -24.10 -1.43 -11.85
N THR A 232 -23.34 -1.26 -12.94
CA THR A 232 -22.59 -2.37 -13.54
C THR A 232 -21.58 -2.96 -12.56
N ALA A 233 -20.81 -2.11 -11.87
CA ALA A 233 -19.84 -2.57 -10.87
C ALA A 233 -20.53 -3.36 -9.74
N GLN A 234 -21.68 -2.90 -9.25
CA GLN A 234 -22.48 -3.60 -8.25
C GLN A 234 -22.96 -4.97 -8.75
N GLU A 235 -23.51 -5.04 -9.97
CA GLU A 235 -24.00 -6.27 -10.56
C GLU A 235 -22.87 -7.28 -10.76
N VAL A 236 -21.69 -6.86 -11.22
CA VAL A 236 -20.50 -7.74 -11.37
C VAL A 236 -20.17 -8.42 -10.02
N ILE A 237 -20.18 -7.67 -8.93
CA ILE A 237 -19.94 -8.23 -7.60
C ILE A 237 -21.10 -9.13 -7.14
N GLN A 238 -22.36 -8.73 -7.36
CA GLN A 238 -23.55 -9.49 -6.97
C GLN A 238 -23.66 -10.82 -7.71
N TYR A 239 -23.27 -10.89 -8.98
CA TYR A 239 -23.20 -12.12 -9.76
C TYR A 239 -22.04 -13.04 -9.34
N GLY A 240 -21.18 -12.59 -8.41
CA GLY A 240 -20.06 -13.39 -7.91
C GLY A 240 -18.96 -13.60 -8.95
N VAL A 241 -18.83 -12.68 -9.91
CA VAL A 241 -17.73 -12.75 -10.90
C VAL A 241 -16.39 -12.63 -10.14
N PRO A 242 -15.42 -13.56 -10.36
CA PRO A 242 -14.14 -13.54 -9.64
C PRO A 242 -13.20 -12.45 -10.17
N ILE A 243 -13.68 -11.20 -10.10
CA ILE A 243 -12.95 -10.02 -10.58
C ILE A 243 -11.72 -9.74 -9.69
N ALA A 244 -10.57 -9.43 -10.29
CA ALA A 244 -9.35 -9.10 -9.57
C ALA A 244 -9.23 -7.60 -9.28
N ARG A 245 -9.64 -6.77 -10.24
CA ARG A 245 -9.74 -5.31 -10.11
C ARG A 245 -11.00 -4.82 -10.76
N ILE A 246 -11.62 -3.83 -10.15
CA ILE A 246 -12.69 -3.03 -10.75
C ILE A 246 -12.50 -1.60 -10.31
N GLU A 247 -12.15 -0.75 -11.25
CA GLU A 247 -11.80 0.64 -10.99
C GLU A 247 -12.64 1.55 -11.88
N MET A 248 -12.96 2.73 -11.40
CA MET A 248 -13.79 3.69 -12.10
C MET A 248 -13.12 5.05 -12.18
N LEU A 249 -13.16 5.66 -13.35
CA LEU A 249 -12.89 7.07 -13.54
C LEU A 249 -14.16 7.78 -14.02
N ASN A 250 -14.48 8.92 -13.42
CA ASN A 250 -15.54 9.78 -13.92
C ASN A 250 -15.08 10.51 -15.19
N LYS A 251 -16.01 11.26 -15.81
CA LYS A 251 -15.72 11.99 -17.05
C LYS A 251 -14.56 12.97 -16.89
N ASP A 252 -14.55 13.77 -15.83
CA ASP A 252 -13.54 14.80 -15.60
C ASP A 252 -12.14 14.18 -15.39
N GLN A 253 -12.06 13.09 -14.63
CA GLN A 253 -10.82 12.35 -14.44
C GLN A 253 -10.31 11.75 -15.76
N MET A 254 -11.20 11.24 -16.61
CA MET A 254 -10.84 10.76 -17.94
C MET A 254 -10.31 11.90 -18.82
N GLU A 255 -10.98 13.06 -18.88
CA GLU A 255 -10.52 14.23 -19.65
C GLU A 255 -9.12 14.68 -19.23
N ILE A 256 -8.87 14.79 -17.92
CA ILE A 256 -7.58 15.19 -17.35
C ILE A 256 -6.49 14.17 -17.71
N SER A 257 -6.79 12.88 -17.53
CA SER A 257 -5.83 11.81 -17.82
C SER A 257 -5.50 11.70 -19.31
N ILE A 258 -6.50 11.83 -20.18
CA ILE A 258 -6.32 11.83 -21.64
C ILE A 258 -5.39 12.98 -22.05
N LYS A 259 -5.65 14.18 -21.53
CA LYS A 259 -4.85 15.38 -21.84
C LYS A 259 -3.42 15.26 -21.32
N TYR A 260 -3.25 14.80 -20.08
CA TYR A 260 -1.94 14.65 -19.45
C TYR A 260 -1.08 13.61 -20.17
N SER A 261 -1.65 12.45 -20.45
CA SER A 261 -0.93 11.28 -21.03
C SER A 261 -0.95 11.27 -22.55
N LYS A 262 -1.57 12.29 -23.19
CA LYS A 262 -1.71 12.40 -24.66
C LYS A 262 -2.27 11.11 -25.29
N LEU A 263 -3.35 10.59 -24.68
CA LEU A 263 -3.97 9.36 -25.16
C LEU A 263 -4.85 9.65 -26.37
N GLU A 264 -4.69 8.84 -27.41
CA GLU A 264 -5.48 8.94 -28.66
C GLU A 264 -6.59 7.89 -28.67
N ASN A 265 -7.71 8.20 -29.32
CA ASN A 265 -8.84 7.28 -29.52
C ASN A 265 -9.53 6.81 -28.22
N ILE A 266 -9.42 7.56 -27.12
CA ILE A 266 -10.07 7.26 -25.85
C ILE A 266 -11.18 8.29 -25.60
N LYS A 267 -12.37 7.80 -25.18
CA LYS A 267 -13.53 8.67 -24.90
C LYS A 267 -13.43 9.26 -23.49
N ALA A 268 -13.76 10.54 -23.37
CA ALA A 268 -13.94 11.22 -22.10
C ALA A 268 -15.37 11.00 -21.58
N SER A 269 -15.61 9.87 -20.96
CA SER A 269 -16.88 9.48 -20.32
C SER A 269 -16.61 8.65 -19.06
N PRO A 270 -17.60 8.45 -18.18
CA PRO A 270 -17.43 7.50 -17.08
C PRO A 270 -16.97 6.14 -17.61
N THR A 271 -15.92 5.60 -17.02
CA THR A 271 -15.24 4.41 -17.56
C THR A 271 -14.96 3.42 -16.43
N LEU A 272 -15.29 2.14 -16.64
CA LEU A 272 -14.87 1.04 -15.79
C LEU A 272 -13.67 0.32 -16.41
N PHE A 273 -12.71 -0.01 -15.55
CA PHE A 273 -11.55 -0.83 -15.85
C PHE A 273 -11.63 -2.12 -15.04
N PHE A 274 -11.49 -3.24 -15.72
CA PHE A 274 -11.60 -4.56 -15.13
C PHE A 274 -10.30 -5.34 -15.32
N GLU A 275 -9.97 -6.20 -14.34
CA GLU A 275 -8.91 -7.19 -14.49
C GLU A 275 -9.35 -8.52 -13.90
N PHE A 276 -9.04 -9.61 -14.61
CA PHE A 276 -9.42 -10.97 -14.28
C PHE A 276 -8.17 -11.81 -14.07
N HIS A 277 -8.11 -12.53 -12.96
CA HIS A 277 -7.02 -13.44 -12.60
C HIS A 277 -7.56 -14.85 -12.45
N GLY A 278 -7.13 -15.78 -13.26
CA GLY A 278 -7.60 -17.17 -13.22
C GLY A 278 -6.96 -18.03 -14.30
N SER A 279 -7.65 -19.10 -14.70
CA SER A 279 -7.33 -19.81 -15.92
C SER A 279 -7.86 -19.05 -17.14
N GLU A 280 -7.34 -19.33 -18.32
CA GLU A 280 -7.82 -18.71 -19.55
C GLU A 280 -9.33 -18.95 -19.76
N LEU A 281 -9.80 -20.18 -19.48
CA LEU A 281 -11.21 -20.54 -19.61
C LEU A 281 -12.10 -19.73 -18.65
N SER A 282 -11.72 -19.62 -17.38
CA SER A 282 -12.50 -18.89 -16.38
C SER A 282 -12.51 -17.38 -16.65
N ASN A 283 -11.40 -16.82 -17.13
CA ASN A 283 -11.32 -15.42 -17.49
C ASN A 283 -12.20 -15.10 -18.70
N ASN A 284 -12.21 -15.94 -19.73
CA ASN A 284 -13.08 -15.80 -20.91
C ASN A 284 -14.58 -15.86 -20.56
N GLU A 285 -14.97 -16.72 -19.61
CA GLU A 285 -16.35 -16.77 -19.11
C GLU A 285 -16.71 -15.50 -18.33
N SER A 286 -15.83 -15.06 -17.41
CA SER A 286 -16.02 -13.83 -16.64
C SER A 286 -16.14 -12.59 -17.53
N ILE A 287 -15.32 -12.48 -18.57
CA ILE A 287 -15.37 -11.37 -19.53
C ILE A 287 -16.73 -11.32 -20.25
N LYS A 288 -17.27 -12.46 -20.70
CA LYS A 288 -18.59 -12.51 -21.36
C LYS A 288 -19.71 -12.04 -20.43
N ILE A 289 -19.68 -12.46 -19.17
CA ILE A 289 -20.67 -12.02 -18.15
C ILE A 289 -20.56 -10.50 -17.95
N VAL A 290 -19.35 -9.98 -17.76
CA VAL A 290 -19.14 -8.54 -17.53
C VAL A 290 -19.50 -7.71 -18.74
N GLU A 291 -19.21 -8.20 -19.96
CA GLU A 291 -19.62 -7.55 -21.21
C GLU A 291 -21.15 -7.46 -21.32
N GLU A 292 -21.87 -8.55 -21.03
CA GLU A 292 -23.33 -8.56 -21.04
C GLU A 292 -23.93 -7.61 -20.00
N LEU A 293 -23.45 -7.64 -18.75
CA LEU A 293 -23.88 -6.71 -17.69
C LEU A 293 -23.60 -5.24 -18.07
N SER A 294 -22.42 -4.97 -18.63
CA SER A 294 -22.07 -3.64 -19.10
C SER A 294 -23.03 -3.16 -20.17
N LYS A 295 -23.32 -4.00 -21.17
CA LYS A 295 -24.23 -3.68 -22.27
C LYS A 295 -25.66 -3.43 -21.78
N ASN A 296 -26.14 -4.24 -20.85
CA ASN A 296 -27.49 -4.09 -20.26
C ASN A 296 -27.65 -2.77 -19.50
N ASN A 297 -26.57 -2.19 -19.00
CA ASN A 297 -26.54 -0.88 -18.31
C ASN A 297 -26.06 0.26 -19.23
N GLY A 298 -26.13 0.10 -20.56
CA GLY A 298 -25.82 1.18 -21.53
C GLY A 298 -24.33 1.36 -21.79
N GLY A 299 -23.49 0.44 -21.37
CA GLY A 299 -22.06 0.41 -21.69
C GLY A 299 -21.80 0.28 -23.19
N SER A 300 -20.74 0.92 -23.66
CA SER A 300 -20.33 0.94 -25.07
C SER A 300 -18.82 0.67 -25.20
N ASP A 301 -18.42 0.24 -26.39
CA ASP A 301 -17.03 0.01 -26.77
C ASP A 301 -16.27 -0.84 -25.71
N PHE A 302 -16.89 -1.97 -25.34
CA PHE A 302 -16.24 -2.94 -24.47
C PHE A 302 -15.01 -3.52 -25.19
N GLN A 303 -13.84 -3.30 -24.61
CA GLN A 303 -12.57 -3.79 -25.16
C GLN A 303 -11.88 -4.64 -24.10
N TRP A 304 -11.22 -5.72 -24.52
CA TRP A 304 -10.44 -6.55 -23.63
C TRP A 304 -9.11 -6.97 -24.28
N ALA A 305 -8.13 -7.29 -23.45
CA ALA A 305 -6.79 -7.65 -23.85
C ALA A 305 -6.21 -8.74 -22.94
N SER A 306 -5.42 -9.63 -23.54
CA SER A 306 -4.68 -10.68 -22.83
C SER A 306 -3.16 -10.46 -22.87
N SER A 307 -2.65 -9.70 -23.85
CA SER A 307 -1.23 -9.40 -23.91
C SER A 307 -0.84 -8.29 -22.89
N PRO A 308 0.33 -8.39 -22.23
CA PRO A 308 0.77 -7.38 -21.26
C PRO A 308 0.87 -5.97 -21.86
N GLU A 309 1.24 -5.86 -23.12
CA GLU A 309 1.38 -4.58 -23.83
C GLU A 309 0.03 -3.90 -24.01
N GLU A 310 -0.98 -4.63 -24.48
CA GLU A 310 -2.34 -4.11 -24.65
C GLU A 310 -3.01 -3.79 -23.32
N GLN A 311 -2.84 -4.66 -22.30
CA GLN A 311 -3.31 -4.39 -20.93
C GLN A 311 -2.75 -3.07 -20.39
N LYS A 312 -1.45 -2.83 -20.59
CA LYS A 312 -0.80 -1.58 -20.17
C LYS A 312 -1.41 -0.34 -20.84
N ILE A 313 -1.80 -0.47 -22.10
CA ILE A 313 -2.48 0.61 -22.84
C ILE A 313 -3.86 0.88 -22.22
N LEU A 314 -4.66 -0.17 -22.00
CA LEU A 314 -5.99 -0.04 -21.39
C LEU A 314 -5.95 0.61 -20.02
N TRP A 315 -4.99 0.24 -19.17
CA TRP A 315 -4.86 0.78 -17.81
C TRP A 315 -4.17 2.14 -17.71
N LYS A 316 -3.61 2.67 -18.81
CA LYS A 316 -2.77 3.86 -18.76
C LYS A 316 -3.51 5.08 -18.21
N ALA A 317 -4.74 5.34 -18.61
CA ALA A 317 -5.53 6.47 -18.11
C ALA A 317 -5.73 6.38 -16.58
N ARG A 318 -5.99 5.18 -16.07
CA ARG A 318 -6.18 4.95 -14.63
C ARG A 318 -4.88 5.10 -13.84
N HIS A 319 -3.76 4.62 -14.36
CA HIS A 319 -2.46 4.74 -13.69
C HIS A 319 -1.99 6.19 -13.60
N ASP A 320 -2.26 6.98 -14.61
CA ASP A 320 -1.75 8.34 -14.70
C ASP A 320 -2.65 9.38 -13.98
N VAL A 321 -3.85 8.98 -13.50
CA VAL A 321 -4.83 9.91 -12.92
C VAL A 321 -4.27 10.71 -11.74
N TYR A 322 -3.51 10.11 -10.85
CA TYR A 322 -2.90 10.80 -9.70
C TYR A 322 -1.97 11.92 -10.16
N TYR A 323 -1.04 11.59 -11.06
CA TYR A 323 -0.09 12.57 -11.59
C TYR A 323 -0.76 13.65 -12.42
N SER A 324 -1.81 13.29 -13.15
CA SER A 324 -2.58 14.23 -13.96
C SER A 324 -3.32 15.26 -13.10
N VAL A 325 -3.92 14.84 -11.98
CA VAL A 325 -4.58 15.75 -11.03
C VAL A 325 -3.55 16.63 -10.30
N LYS A 326 -2.43 16.04 -9.86
CA LYS A 326 -1.34 16.79 -9.22
C LYS A 326 -0.74 17.85 -10.14
N ALA A 327 -0.64 17.58 -11.44
CA ALA A 327 -0.15 18.54 -12.44
C ALA A 327 -1.06 19.76 -12.62
N LEU A 328 -2.32 19.71 -12.19
CA LEU A 328 -3.24 20.86 -12.17
C LEU A 328 -3.03 21.77 -10.95
N GLY A 329 -2.11 21.45 -10.07
CA GLY A 329 -1.83 22.24 -8.85
C GLY A 329 -2.83 22.00 -7.72
N HIS A 330 -3.60 20.90 -7.77
CA HIS A 330 -4.52 20.51 -6.71
C HIS A 330 -3.84 19.58 -5.69
N ASP A 331 -4.17 19.76 -4.43
CA ASP A 331 -3.80 18.84 -3.38
C ASP A 331 -4.59 17.55 -3.53
N THR A 332 -3.92 16.42 -3.31
CA THR A 332 -4.54 15.11 -3.35
C THR A 332 -4.60 14.56 -1.93
N VAL A 333 -5.78 14.18 -1.50
CA VAL A 333 -5.98 13.45 -0.25
C VAL A 333 -6.37 11.99 -0.54
N SER A 334 -6.01 11.09 0.36
CA SER A 334 -6.45 9.72 0.33
C SER A 334 -7.39 9.48 1.52
N TYR A 335 -8.34 8.59 1.35
CA TYR A 335 -9.23 8.19 2.44
C TYR A 335 -8.77 6.85 3.00
N THR A 336 -8.64 6.77 4.32
CA THR A 336 -8.35 5.51 5.01
C THR A 336 -9.57 4.60 5.03
N HIS A 337 -10.78 5.17 4.91
CA HIS A 337 -12.03 4.44 4.75
C HIS A 337 -13.09 5.35 4.14
N LEU A 338 -13.98 4.75 3.37
CA LEU A 338 -15.23 5.38 2.94
C LEU A 338 -16.36 4.80 3.79
N THR A 339 -17.06 5.65 4.53
CA THR A 339 -18.38 5.31 5.04
C THR A 339 -19.38 5.52 3.91
N LEU A 340 -19.63 4.47 3.15
CA LEU A 340 -20.75 4.48 2.22
C LEU A 340 -22.05 4.48 3.03
N PRO A 341 -23.10 5.21 2.57
CA PRO A 341 -24.42 5.08 3.14
C PRO A 341 -24.82 3.61 3.22
N THR A 342 -25.47 3.20 4.30
CA THR A 342 -25.89 1.80 4.51
C THR A 342 -26.73 1.23 3.37
N SER A 343 -27.37 2.10 2.59
CA SER A 343 -28.09 1.73 1.36
C SER A 343 -27.18 1.25 0.21
N ILE A 344 -25.85 1.46 0.33
CA ILE A 344 -24.87 1.03 -0.65
C ILE A 344 -23.97 -0.06 -0.05
N GLN A 345 -24.05 -0.23 1.27
CA GLN A 345 -23.43 -1.36 1.95
C GLN A 345 -24.31 -2.60 1.81
#